data_61a29e3bbd841170c4f05f3648c5559f
#
_entry.id   61a29e3bbd841170c4f05f3648c5559f
#
_cell.length_a   1.000
_cell.length_b   1.000
_cell.length_c   1.000
_cell.angle_alpha   90.00
_cell.angle_beta   90.00
_cell.angle_gamma   90.00
#
_symmetry.space_group_name_H-M   'P 1'
#
loop_
_entity.id
_entity.type
_entity.pdbx_description
1 polymer ?
#
loop_
_entity_poly.entity_id
_entity_poly.type
_entity_poly.pdbx_seq_one_letter_code
_entity_poly.pdbx_strand_id
1 'polypeptide(L)'
;TEKPDIPDVKNLSQLKKAIKPGMIFEITYHLRPESIGECRIVTGVSTVDFTSRKLDENGDPTGKDIHMEFDRAKNWTFDGGELTSRLDNGDMLMSFHFIDSFERTKEPERDTITAEGVSADEPVAEESTIPAPTPDKGDNFTITDDNLGDGGAKTKFRANVDAIRTLKTLEVEKRPATAEEKDNLSKYVGWGTLAKAFDKNDEKWAAEYKELSELLTPQEYAQARSTVNDAFYTSPTVIDGIYEALGNFGFEGGNVLEPAMGIGNFFGRMPEDMQANSQLYGVEIDSLSGRIAQVLYPDADIAIQGFEKNRFQNGSFDVAVGNVPFGELGFRDTVHDTTKLHDYFFAEALSKLKDGGIMAFVTSAGTLDKRDETTRQMLADKADFIGAIRLPGGKNGAFKDNAGTEVTTDIIFLKKHEGKSLAEMSDIPDWVHIGETADGLPINKYFEQHPDMVLGTVVEGNKLYGSGTMVVAEDGFDLKSALHEVVGKLSAEISHEHGRDVYAKTADGVQVQIPSNLRNYSFFMSDDQVFFKKNNAACEFRFDRGTAQHKRFKAFIELRDLTRELIEAMELN
;
A
#
# COMPACT_ATOMS: atom_id res chain seq x y z
N THR A 1 -6.36 38.72 20.85
CA THR A 1 -4.98 38.31 21.18
C THR A 1 -4.17 38.34 19.88
N GLU A 2 -3.18 39.25 19.85
CA GLU A 2 -2.32 39.46 18.68
C GLU A 2 -1.58 38.17 18.34
N LYS A 3 -1.54 37.85 17.03
CA LYS A 3 -0.68 36.76 16.52
C LYS A 3 0.75 36.95 17.03
N PRO A 4 1.45 35.91 17.49
CA PRO A 4 2.86 36.05 17.80
C PRO A 4 3.57 36.54 16.56
N ASP A 5 4.10 37.76 16.63
CA ASP A 5 4.87 38.39 15.57
C ASP A 5 6.22 37.66 15.47
N ILE A 6 6.23 36.54 14.72
CA ILE A 6 7.47 35.81 14.44
C ILE A 6 8.06 36.47 13.19
N PRO A 7 9.13 37.25 13.32
CA PRO A 7 9.72 37.95 12.19
C PRO A 7 10.24 36.97 11.15
N ASP A 8 10.17 37.35 9.87
CA ASP A 8 10.78 36.63 8.75
C ASP A 8 12.22 36.22 9.07
N VAL A 9 12.43 34.92 9.26
CA VAL A 9 13.72 34.37 9.65
C VAL A 9 14.50 33.98 8.39
N LYS A 10 15.57 34.72 8.11
CA LYS A 10 16.40 34.51 6.92
C LYS A 10 17.69 33.69 7.18
N ASN A 11 17.97 33.38 8.43
CA ASN A 11 19.15 32.62 8.81
C ASN A 11 19.03 32.00 10.21
N LEU A 12 19.91 31.04 10.49
CA LEU A 12 19.95 30.29 11.74
C LEU A 12 20.06 31.17 13.00
N SER A 13 20.80 32.29 12.93
CA SER A 13 20.94 33.20 14.07
C SER A 13 19.66 33.93 14.41
N GLN A 14 18.86 34.28 13.40
CA GLN A 14 17.52 34.86 13.59
C GLN A 14 16.54 33.83 14.11
N LEU A 15 16.61 32.57 13.59
CA LEU A 15 15.79 31.46 14.07
C LEU A 15 15.98 31.20 15.56
N LYS A 16 17.23 31.09 16.01
CA LYS A 16 17.58 30.89 17.43
C LYS A 16 17.04 32.00 18.35
N LYS A 17 16.84 33.19 17.84
CA LYS A 17 16.26 34.33 18.57
C LYS A 17 14.71 34.33 18.53
N ALA A 18 14.15 33.78 17.48
CA ALA A 18 12.68 33.74 17.28
C ALA A 18 12.02 32.66 18.13
N ILE A 19 12.63 31.47 18.25
CA ILE A 19 12.08 30.37 19.06
C ILE A 19 12.23 30.70 20.55
N LYS A 20 11.15 30.60 21.30
CA LYS A 20 11.09 30.85 22.75
C LYS A 20 10.38 29.73 23.49
N PRO A 21 10.77 29.46 24.76
CA PRO A 21 10.01 28.56 25.61
C PRO A 21 8.54 29.02 25.71
N GLY A 22 7.63 28.07 25.69
CA GLY A 22 6.19 28.30 25.70
C GLY A 22 5.54 28.39 24.31
N MET A 23 6.30 28.47 23.22
CA MET A 23 5.75 28.39 21.87
C MET A 23 5.25 26.97 21.58
N ILE A 24 4.10 26.87 20.97
CA ILE A 24 3.49 25.59 20.58
C ILE A 24 3.62 25.45 19.06
N PHE A 25 3.95 24.24 18.62
CA PHE A 25 4.04 23.91 17.21
C PHE A 25 3.50 22.50 16.93
N GLU A 26 2.96 22.32 15.75
CA GLU A 26 2.56 21.04 15.21
C GLU A 26 3.63 20.57 14.21
N ILE A 27 3.98 19.29 14.26
CA ILE A 27 4.91 18.68 13.30
C ILE A 27 4.12 18.39 12.03
N THR A 28 4.37 19.15 10.98
CA THR A 28 3.70 19.01 9.67
C THR A 28 4.42 18.04 8.75
N TYR A 29 5.74 17.85 8.94
CA TYR A 29 6.56 16.86 8.24
C TYR A 29 7.69 16.37 9.15
N HIS A 30 7.96 15.07 9.12
CA HIS A 30 9.11 14.45 9.78
C HIS A 30 9.49 13.17 9.04
N LEU A 31 10.79 12.80 9.04
CA LEU A 31 11.25 11.51 8.51
C LEU A 31 10.64 10.31 9.26
N ARG A 32 10.06 10.53 10.43
CA ARG A 32 9.26 9.56 11.16
C ARG A 32 7.78 9.94 11.04
N PRO A 33 7.01 9.25 10.18
CA PRO A 33 5.61 9.60 9.91
C PRO A 33 4.72 9.61 11.15
N GLU A 34 5.04 8.78 12.16
CA GLU A 34 4.32 8.73 13.43
C GLU A 34 4.39 10.02 14.25
N SER A 35 5.32 10.90 13.93
CA SER A 35 5.43 12.21 14.57
C SER A 35 4.64 13.32 13.88
N ILE A 36 4.09 13.07 12.69
CA ILE A 36 3.28 14.05 11.96
C ILE A 36 1.95 14.22 12.68
N GLY A 37 1.53 15.47 12.88
CA GLY A 37 0.34 15.81 13.66
C GLY A 37 0.58 15.90 15.17
N GLU A 38 1.80 15.61 15.67
CA GLU A 38 2.10 15.83 17.08
C GLU A 38 2.18 17.33 17.40
N CYS A 39 1.38 17.80 18.35
CA CYS A 39 1.53 19.13 18.94
C CYS A 39 2.56 19.07 20.07
N ARG A 40 3.51 20.01 20.07
CA ARG A 40 4.58 20.08 21.06
C ARG A 40 4.78 21.50 21.56
N ILE A 41 5.18 21.62 22.82
CA ILE A 41 5.56 22.91 23.42
C ILE A 41 7.07 23.00 23.55
N VAL A 42 7.66 24.15 23.20
CA VAL A 42 9.07 24.43 23.43
C VAL A 42 9.32 24.59 24.94
N THR A 43 10.18 23.75 25.49
CA THR A 43 10.52 23.76 26.92
C THR A 43 11.82 24.50 27.24
N GLY A 44 12.74 24.60 26.28
CA GLY A 44 14.00 25.30 26.41
C GLY A 44 14.65 25.61 25.07
N VAL A 45 15.51 26.61 25.04
CA VAL A 45 16.30 27.02 23.85
C VAL A 45 17.74 27.25 24.28
N SER A 46 18.66 26.62 23.57
CA SER A 46 20.12 26.80 23.77
C SER A 46 20.79 27.39 22.52
N THR A 47 22.07 27.51 22.53
CA THR A 47 22.84 27.95 21.35
C THR A 47 22.96 26.89 20.27
N VAL A 48 22.73 25.62 20.61
CA VAL A 48 22.90 24.45 19.71
C VAL A 48 21.61 23.74 19.40
N ASP A 49 20.59 23.83 20.26
CA ASP A 49 19.32 23.12 20.13
C ASP A 49 18.16 23.90 20.76
N PHE A 50 16.94 23.40 20.53
CA PHE A 50 15.81 23.66 21.41
C PHE A 50 15.21 22.34 21.89
N THR A 51 14.66 22.35 23.08
CA THR A 51 13.96 21.20 23.65
C THR A 51 12.46 21.37 23.53
N SER A 52 11.75 20.30 23.29
CA SER A 52 10.30 20.31 23.20
C SER A 52 9.68 19.07 23.84
N ARG A 53 8.46 19.23 24.32
CA ARG A 53 7.66 18.14 24.93
C ARG A 53 6.33 18.00 24.23
N LYS A 54 5.90 16.76 24.00
CA LYS A 54 4.59 16.46 23.39
C LYS A 54 3.47 16.95 24.31
N LEU A 55 2.41 17.49 23.71
CA LEU A 55 1.16 17.78 24.41
C LEU A 55 0.19 16.61 24.29
N ASP A 56 -0.54 16.32 25.36
CA ASP A 56 -1.64 15.36 25.32
C ASP A 56 -2.94 16.01 24.79
N GLU A 57 -4.01 15.25 24.78
CA GLU A 57 -5.33 15.70 24.32
C GLU A 57 -5.92 16.86 25.12
N ASN A 58 -5.40 17.11 26.33
CA ASN A 58 -5.79 18.22 27.20
C ASN A 58 -4.91 19.46 27.01
N GLY A 59 -3.82 19.34 26.23
CA GLY A 59 -2.82 20.39 26.03
C GLY A 59 -1.76 20.42 27.14
N ASP A 60 -1.67 19.36 27.99
CA ASP A 60 -0.68 19.27 29.05
C ASP A 60 0.61 18.60 28.55
N PRO A 61 1.80 19.11 28.92
CA PRO A 61 3.07 18.53 28.49
C PRO A 61 3.28 17.12 29.05
N THR A 62 3.51 16.13 28.17
CA THR A 62 3.71 14.73 28.54
C THR A 62 5.05 14.19 28.04
N GLY A 63 5.53 13.12 28.70
CA GLY A 63 6.75 12.41 28.31
C GLY A 63 8.04 13.16 28.65
N LYS A 64 9.11 12.80 27.94
CA LYS A 64 10.45 13.40 28.11
C LYS A 64 10.67 14.52 27.08
N ASP A 65 11.55 15.47 27.45
CA ASP A 65 12.03 16.47 26.48
C ASP A 65 12.80 15.81 25.35
N ILE A 66 12.52 16.24 24.12
CA ILE A 66 13.27 15.84 22.92
C ILE A 66 14.11 17.04 22.50
N HIS A 67 15.39 16.78 22.23
CA HIS A 67 16.34 17.77 21.71
C HIS A 67 16.24 17.86 20.19
N MET A 68 16.09 19.07 19.69
CA MET A 68 16.06 19.40 18.26
C MET A 68 17.28 20.27 17.93
N GLU A 69 18.34 19.61 17.46
CA GLU A 69 19.63 20.26 17.20
C GLU A 69 19.58 21.16 15.98
N PHE A 70 20.02 22.40 16.13
CA PHE A 70 20.12 23.36 15.03
C PHE A 70 21.20 22.99 13.99
N ASP A 71 22.22 22.24 14.39
CA ASP A 71 23.38 21.93 13.53
C ASP A 71 23.17 20.70 12.62
N ARG A 72 22.20 19.84 12.91
CA ARG A 72 21.88 18.69 12.06
C ARG A 72 21.20 19.08 10.76
N ALA A 73 20.61 20.27 10.71
CA ALA A 73 19.99 20.80 9.52
C ALA A 73 20.61 22.16 9.22
N LYS A 74 21.51 22.21 8.27
CA LYS A 74 22.22 23.45 7.89
C LYS A 74 21.30 24.46 7.21
N ASN A 75 20.19 24.01 6.64
CA ASN A 75 19.28 24.83 5.84
C ASN A 75 17.91 24.93 6.50
N TRP A 76 17.80 25.80 7.50
CA TRP A 76 16.51 26.17 8.06
C TRP A 76 15.90 27.34 7.30
N THR A 77 14.64 27.20 6.90
CA THR A 77 13.84 28.29 6.33
C THR A 77 12.58 28.47 7.18
N PHE A 78 12.19 29.72 7.36
CA PHE A 78 10.95 30.09 8.04
C PHE A 78 10.13 30.96 7.10
N ASP A 79 8.94 30.52 6.75
CA ASP A 79 8.03 31.23 5.85
C ASP A 79 6.58 30.97 6.26
N GLY A 80 5.78 32.03 6.37
CA GLY A 80 4.34 31.94 6.64
C GLY A 80 3.94 31.22 7.94
N GLY A 81 4.82 31.17 8.96
CA GLY A 81 4.58 30.45 10.23
C GLY A 81 5.09 29.00 10.23
N GLU A 82 5.62 28.54 9.11
CA GLU A 82 6.21 27.20 8.99
C GLU A 82 7.74 27.26 9.04
N LEU A 83 8.31 26.42 9.89
CA LEU A 83 9.75 26.23 10.02
C LEU A 83 10.14 24.91 9.35
N THR A 84 10.90 25.00 8.26
CA THR A 84 11.36 23.83 7.50
C THR A 84 12.87 23.65 7.63
N SER A 85 13.29 22.43 7.88
CA SER A 85 14.68 22.00 7.90
C SER A 85 14.98 21.07 6.74
N ARG A 86 16.13 21.28 6.06
CA ARG A 86 16.56 20.47 4.93
C ARG A 86 17.97 19.92 5.15
N LEU A 87 18.22 18.73 4.58
CA LEU A 87 19.55 18.13 4.49
C LEU A 87 20.42 18.86 3.45
N ASP A 88 21.73 18.58 3.45
CA ASP A 88 22.70 19.18 2.51
C ASP A 88 22.39 18.87 1.03
N ASN A 89 21.69 17.75 0.75
CA ASN A 89 21.21 17.37 -0.58
C ASN A 89 19.92 18.08 -1.00
N GLY A 90 19.34 18.91 -0.13
CA GLY A 90 18.10 19.64 -0.37
C GLY A 90 16.82 18.93 0.10
N ASP A 91 16.91 17.68 0.55
CA ASP A 91 15.77 16.92 1.04
C ASP A 91 15.22 17.53 2.35
N MET A 92 13.90 17.47 2.51
CA MET A 92 13.24 17.95 3.73
C MET A 92 13.51 16.97 4.87
N LEU A 93 14.05 17.48 5.97
CA LEU A 93 14.27 16.69 7.20
C LEU A 93 13.04 16.74 8.10
N MET A 94 12.51 17.93 8.34
CA MET A 94 11.34 18.15 9.17
C MET A 94 10.71 19.50 8.88
N SER A 95 9.40 19.62 9.16
CA SER A 95 8.68 20.89 9.10
C SER A 95 7.76 21.04 10.31
N PHE A 96 7.63 22.25 10.82
CA PHE A 96 6.82 22.61 11.96
C PHE A 96 5.95 23.83 11.65
N HIS A 97 4.71 23.78 12.07
CA HIS A 97 3.81 24.94 12.04
C HIS A 97 3.62 25.47 13.47
N PHE A 98 3.95 26.73 13.71
CA PHE A 98 3.72 27.36 15.01
C PHE A 98 2.27 27.79 15.12
N ILE A 99 1.60 27.40 16.21
CA ILE A 99 0.18 27.71 16.50
C ILE A 99 0.07 28.62 17.72
N ASP A 100 -0.91 29.50 17.70
CA ASP A 100 -1.11 30.53 18.73
C ASP A 100 -1.57 29.95 20.07
N SER A 101 -2.35 28.86 20.01
CA SER A 101 -2.83 28.12 21.18
C SER A 101 -3.21 26.71 20.80
N PHE A 102 -3.07 25.78 21.75
CA PHE A 102 -3.62 24.45 21.61
C PHE A 102 -5.15 24.53 21.72
N GLU A 103 -5.84 24.46 20.57
CA GLU A 103 -7.28 24.28 20.57
C GLU A 103 -7.60 22.81 20.83
N ARG A 104 -8.30 22.55 21.95
CA ARG A 104 -8.94 21.27 22.18
C ARG A 104 -9.80 20.95 20.96
N THR A 105 -9.59 19.81 20.32
CA THR A 105 -10.61 19.22 19.46
C THR A 105 -11.84 19.05 20.33
N LYS A 106 -12.82 19.93 20.17
CA LYS A 106 -14.11 19.82 20.86
C LYS A 106 -14.71 18.50 20.38
N GLU A 107 -14.75 17.51 21.26
CA GLU A 107 -15.78 16.49 21.14
C GLU A 107 -17.13 17.23 21.08
N PRO A 108 -18.06 16.80 20.22
CA PRO A 108 -19.41 17.35 20.24
C PRO A 108 -19.95 17.19 21.66
N GLU A 109 -20.41 18.29 22.24
CA GLU A 109 -21.01 18.33 23.58
C GLU A 109 -22.07 17.23 23.67
N ARG A 110 -21.81 16.22 24.49
CA ARG A 110 -22.82 15.28 24.94
C ARG A 110 -23.77 16.09 25.80
N ASP A 111 -24.93 16.39 25.24
CA ASP A 111 -26.08 16.83 26.04
C ASP A 111 -26.36 15.76 27.09
N THR A 112 -26.04 16.06 28.33
CA THR A 112 -26.47 15.29 29.50
C THR A 112 -27.98 15.40 29.61
N ILE A 113 -28.70 14.44 29.03
CA ILE A 113 -30.11 14.24 29.30
C ILE A 113 -30.19 13.68 30.71
N THR A 114 -30.51 14.51 31.69
CA THR A 114 -30.92 14.12 33.02
C THR A 114 -32.22 13.34 32.92
N ALA A 115 -32.19 12.10 33.38
CA ALA A 115 -33.35 11.23 33.47
C ALA A 115 -34.27 11.74 34.62
N GLU A 116 -35.33 12.46 34.29
CA GLU A 116 -36.50 12.63 35.17
C GLU A 116 -37.79 12.44 34.37
N GLY A 117 -38.48 11.35 34.69
CA GLY A 117 -39.92 11.24 34.63
C GLY A 117 -40.56 10.90 33.29
N VAL A 118 -40.70 9.63 32.96
CA VAL A 118 -41.80 9.14 32.12
C VAL A 118 -42.48 7.97 32.82
N SER A 119 -43.76 8.19 33.18
CA SER A 119 -44.68 7.21 33.71
C SER A 119 -45.10 6.21 32.62
N ALA A 120 -45.19 4.93 33.02
CA ALA A 120 -45.80 3.88 32.21
C ALA A 120 -47.27 4.15 31.97
N ASP A 121 -47.71 3.99 30.71
CA ASP A 121 -48.91 3.34 30.24
C ASP A 121 -49.32 3.90 28.86
N GLU A 122 -49.08 3.06 27.81
CA GLU A 122 -50.06 2.72 26.75
C GLU A 122 -49.33 1.84 25.69
N PRO A 123 -49.97 0.79 25.16
CA PRO A 123 -49.34 -0.12 24.20
C PRO A 123 -49.39 0.49 22.80
N VAL A 124 -48.22 0.75 22.25
CA VAL A 124 -48.09 1.10 20.83
C VAL A 124 -47.95 -0.16 20.01
N ALA A 125 -48.82 -0.25 19.00
CA ALA A 125 -48.83 -1.33 18.02
C ALA A 125 -47.47 -1.54 17.33
N GLU A 126 -47.04 -2.79 17.20
CA GLU A 126 -45.85 -3.16 16.43
C GLU A 126 -46.12 -2.87 14.93
N GLU A 127 -45.59 -1.73 14.45
CA GLU A 127 -45.31 -1.56 13.04
C GLU A 127 -43.96 -2.23 12.75
N SER A 128 -44.01 -3.33 11.98
CA SER A 128 -42.82 -3.98 11.47
C SER A 128 -42.10 -3.05 10.50
N THR A 129 -41.13 -2.30 11.00
CA THR A 129 -40.19 -1.57 10.15
C THR A 129 -39.23 -2.57 9.53
N ILE A 130 -39.43 -2.82 8.23
CA ILE A 130 -38.41 -3.43 7.37
C ILE A 130 -37.16 -2.53 7.51
N PRO A 131 -35.98 -3.08 7.87
CA PRO A 131 -34.77 -2.28 7.91
C PRO A 131 -34.57 -1.63 6.53
N ALA A 132 -34.25 -0.35 6.51
CA ALA A 132 -33.88 0.31 5.27
C ALA A 132 -32.71 -0.47 4.64
N PRO A 133 -32.73 -0.70 3.31
CA PRO A 133 -31.64 -1.39 2.66
C PRO A 133 -30.35 -0.61 2.93
N THR A 134 -29.32 -1.30 3.43
CA THR A 134 -27.95 -0.78 3.46
C THR A 134 -27.63 -0.20 2.08
N PRO A 135 -27.03 0.99 1.98
CA PRO A 135 -26.64 1.53 0.69
C PRO A 135 -25.79 0.48 -0.03
N ASP A 136 -26.21 0.12 -1.23
CA ASP A 136 -25.48 -0.80 -2.09
C ASP A 136 -24.07 -0.18 -2.30
N LYS A 137 -23.03 -0.84 -1.82
CA LYS A 137 -21.64 -0.38 -1.98
C LYS A 137 -21.22 -0.35 -3.46
N GLY A 138 -22.03 -0.96 -4.33
CA GLY A 138 -21.73 -1.14 -5.75
C GLY A 138 -20.66 -2.21 -5.98
N ASP A 139 -20.62 -2.73 -7.20
CA ASP A 139 -19.69 -3.80 -7.60
C ASP A 139 -18.27 -3.27 -7.77
N ASN A 140 -17.27 -4.13 -7.62
CA ASN A 140 -15.89 -3.84 -7.99
C ASN A 140 -15.78 -3.49 -9.48
N PHE A 141 -14.90 -2.55 -9.81
CA PHE A 141 -14.70 -2.10 -11.17
C PHE A 141 -13.85 -3.10 -11.96
N THR A 142 -14.26 -3.38 -13.20
CA THR A 142 -13.49 -4.18 -14.15
C THR A 142 -12.86 -3.25 -15.19
N ILE A 143 -11.54 -3.29 -15.34
CA ILE A 143 -10.80 -2.53 -16.34
C ILE A 143 -10.87 -3.27 -17.67
N THR A 144 -11.52 -2.67 -18.66
CA THR A 144 -11.65 -3.22 -20.02
C THR A 144 -10.78 -2.51 -21.06
N ASP A 145 -10.19 -1.37 -20.71
CA ASP A 145 -9.30 -0.62 -21.58
C ASP A 145 -7.90 -1.25 -21.61
N ASP A 146 -7.51 -1.81 -22.75
CA ASP A 146 -6.19 -2.42 -22.95
C ASP A 146 -5.07 -1.38 -23.13
N ASN A 147 -5.42 -0.10 -23.38
CA ASN A 147 -4.47 1.00 -23.56
C ASN A 147 -4.42 1.94 -22.34
N LEU A 148 -4.80 1.44 -21.17
CA LEU A 148 -4.85 2.21 -19.95
C LEU A 148 -3.47 2.82 -19.65
N GLY A 149 -3.44 4.15 -19.48
CA GLY A 149 -2.22 4.89 -19.20
C GLY A 149 -1.41 5.29 -20.42
N ASP A 150 -1.85 4.99 -21.63
CA ASP A 150 -1.20 5.43 -22.86
C ASP A 150 -1.36 6.95 -23.08
N GLY A 151 -0.40 7.52 -23.76
CA GLY A 151 -0.44 8.93 -24.13
C GLY A 151 0.71 9.77 -23.59
N GLY A 152 0.77 11.01 -24.08
CA GLY A 152 1.80 11.97 -23.69
C GLY A 152 1.61 12.51 -22.28
N ALA A 153 2.68 13.09 -21.70
CA ALA A 153 2.68 13.59 -20.32
C ALA A 153 1.52 14.58 -20.00
N LYS A 154 1.12 15.42 -20.95
CA LYS A 154 -0.02 16.35 -20.75
C LYS A 154 -1.36 15.61 -20.71
N THR A 155 -1.52 14.54 -21.51
CA THR A 155 -2.71 13.67 -21.48
C THR A 155 -2.83 12.97 -20.14
N LYS A 156 -1.74 12.38 -19.66
CA LYS A 156 -1.66 11.71 -18.34
C LYS A 156 -1.95 12.69 -17.19
N PHE A 157 -1.36 13.89 -17.26
CA PHE A 157 -1.65 14.94 -16.29
C PHE A 157 -3.15 15.26 -16.24
N ARG A 158 -3.79 15.43 -17.41
CA ARG A 158 -5.22 15.74 -17.47
C ARG A 158 -6.07 14.62 -16.89
N ALA A 159 -5.76 13.36 -17.23
CA ALA A 159 -6.44 12.19 -16.66
C ALA A 159 -6.34 12.16 -15.13
N ASN A 160 -5.15 12.42 -14.57
CA ASN A 160 -4.96 12.50 -13.11
C ASN A 160 -5.81 13.61 -12.47
N VAL A 161 -5.80 14.81 -13.05
CA VAL A 161 -6.58 15.95 -12.54
C VAL A 161 -8.08 15.65 -12.56
N ASP A 162 -8.58 15.06 -13.65
CA ASP A 162 -9.99 14.73 -13.80
C ASP A 162 -10.42 13.63 -12.82
N ALA A 163 -9.58 12.61 -12.61
CA ALA A 163 -9.80 11.58 -11.60
C ALA A 163 -9.82 12.16 -10.18
N ILE A 164 -8.88 13.05 -9.83
CA ILE A 164 -8.86 13.69 -8.51
C ILE A 164 -10.09 14.57 -8.29
N ARG A 165 -10.56 15.30 -9.30
CA ARG A 165 -11.78 16.08 -9.21
C ARG A 165 -13.00 15.21 -8.96
N THR A 166 -13.10 14.09 -9.69
CA THR A 166 -14.17 13.11 -9.50
C THR A 166 -14.13 12.55 -8.09
N LEU A 167 -12.96 12.12 -7.60
CA LEU A 167 -12.80 11.63 -6.22
C LEU A 167 -13.30 12.66 -5.20
N LYS A 168 -12.81 13.92 -5.29
CA LYS A 168 -13.20 14.99 -4.35
C LYS A 168 -14.69 15.33 -4.41
N THR A 169 -15.32 15.22 -5.58
CA THR A 169 -16.77 15.39 -5.73
C THR A 169 -17.53 14.28 -4.99
N LEU A 170 -17.12 13.01 -5.19
CA LEU A 170 -17.74 11.87 -4.53
C LEU A 170 -17.61 11.94 -2.99
N GLU A 171 -16.44 12.36 -2.50
CA GLU A 171 -16.20 12.55 -1.06
C GLU A 171 -17.09 13.62 -0.44
N VAL A 172 -17.34 14.73 -1.16
CA VAL A 172 -18.25 15.79 -0.72
C VAL A 172 -19.71 15.33 -0.75
N GLU A 173 -20.12 14.63 -1.81
CA GLU A 173 -21.48 14.15 -2.01
C GLU A 173 -21.81 12.90 -1.19
N LYS A 174 -20.80 12.21 -0.68
CA LYS A 174 -20.93 10.98 0.15
C LYS A 174 -21.83 9.92 -0.50
N ARG A 175 -21.66 9.67 -1.78
CA ARG A 175 -22.39 8.68 -2.56
C ARG A 175 -21.46 7.71 -3.29
N PRO A 176 -21.95 6.53 -3.68
CA PRO A 176 -21.23 5.64 -4.57
C PRO A 176 -20.96 6.29 -5.93
N ALA A 177 -19.87 5.90 -6.58
CA ALA A 177 -19.52 6.34 -7.92
C ALA A 177 -20.41 5.66 -8.97
N THR A 178 -20.78 6.39 -10.00
CA THR A 178 -21.39 5.82 -11.21
C THR A 178 -20.35 5.06 -12.04
N ALA A 179 -20.80 4.24 -13.00
CA ALA A 179 -19.91 3.53 -13.91
C ALA A 179 -18.99 4.49 -14.71
N GLU A 180 -19.50 5.64 -15.15
CA GLU A 180 -18.71 6.67 -15.84
C GLU A 180 -17.66 7.31 -14.91
N GLU A 181 -17.99 7.57 -13.66
CA GLU A 181 -17.05 8.09 -12.67
C GLU A 181 -15.98 7.06 -12.32
N LYS A 182 -16.33 5.77 -12.20
CA LYS A 182 -15.34 4.69 -12.02
C LYS A 182 -14.41 4.58 -13.22
N ASP A 183 -14.93 4.68 -14.45
CA ASP A 183 -14.13 4.72 -15.68
C ASP A 183 -13.17 5.93 -15.69
N ASN A 184 -13.62 7.10 -15.24
CA ASN A 184 -12.75 8.27 -15.09
C ASN A 184 -11.67 8.06 -14.02
N LEU A 185 -12.03 7.53 -12.85
CA LEU A 185 -11.09 7.25 -11.77
C LEU A 185 -10.02 6.24 -12.16
N SER A 186 -10.39 5.23 -12.97
CA SER A 186 -9.46 4.18 -13.44
C SER A 186 -8.35 4.72 -14.36
N LYS A 187 -8.53 5.91 -14.93
CA LYS A 187 -7.53 6.59 -15.79
C LYS A 187 -6.44 7.32 -15.01
N TYR A 188 -6.48 7.30 -13.68
CA TYR A 188 -5.39 7.83 -12.87
C TYR A 188 -4.14 6.97 -13.01
N VAL A 189 -3.02 7.58 -13.39
CA VAL A 189 -1.76 6.87 -13.68
C VAL A 189 -0.60 7.25 -12.75
N GLY A 190 -0.89 7.96 -11.66
CA GLY A 190 0.15 8.43 -10.75
C GLY A 190 1.05 9.51 -11.37
N TRP A 191 2.19 9.76 -10.74
CA TRP A 191 3.04 10.89 -11.07
C TRP A 191 4.42 10.52 -11.64
N GLY A 192 4.69 9.23 -11.86
CA GLY A 192 6.01 8.71 -12.23
C GLY A 192 6.65 9.33 -13.49
N THR A 193 5.84 9.88 -14.41
CA THR A 193 6.34 10.56 -15.62
C THR A 193 6.09 12.08 -15.62
N LEU A 194 5.57 12.61 -14.51
CA LEU A 194 4.99 13.95 -14.45
C LEU A 194 5.78 14.88 -13.52
N ALA A 195 7.05 14.59 -13.25
CA ALA A 195 7.92 15.42 -12.38
C ALA A 195 7.90 16.91 -12.75
N LYS A 196 7.76 17.25 -14.03
CA LYS A 196 7.68 18.63 -14.52
C LYS A 196 6.43 19.38 -14.06
N ALA A 197 5.35 18.68 -13.75
CA ALA A 197 4.14 19.30 -13.19
C ALA A 197 4.37 19.87 -11.78
N PHE A 198 5.44 19.44 -11.10
CA PHE A 198 5.84 19.90 -9.76
C PHE A 198 7.00 20.90 -9.80
N ASP A 199 7.50 21.27 -10.97
CA ASP A 199 8.58 22.27 -11.11
C ASP A 199 8.00 23.66 -11.42
N LYS A 200 8.02 24.54 -10.43
CA LYS A 200 7.55 25.94 -10.55
C LYS A 200 8.32 26.76 -11.59
N ASN A 201 9.52 26.31 -12.00
CA ASN A 201 10.39 27.03 -12.92
C ASN A 201 10.25 26.54 -14.37
N ASP A 202 9.51 25.46 -14.63
CA ASP A 202 9.25 24.98 -15.99
C ASP A 202 8.11 25.79 -16.62
N GLU A 203 8.46 26.76 -17.47
CA GLU A 203 7.49 27.65 -18.15
C GLU A 203 6.46 26.86 -18.99
N LYS A 204 6.82 25.68 -19.52
CA LYS A 204 5.91 24.84 -20.32
C LYS A 204 4.88 24.13 -19.47
N TRP A 205 5.09 24.06 -18.16
CA TRP A 205 4.22 23.39 -17.20
C TRP A 205 3.64 24.38 -16.15
N ALA A 206 3.83 25.68 -16.34
CA ALA A 206 3.38 26.70 -15.38
C ALA A 206 1.86 26.65 -15.09
N ALA A 207 1.05 26.38 -16.12
CA ALA A 207 -0.41 26.27 -15.98
C ALA A 207 -0.80 25.03 -15.16
N GLU A 208 -0.18 23.87 -15.46
CA GLU A 208 -0.42 22.62 -14.75
C GLU A 208 0.10 22.67 -13.31
N TYR A 209 1.27 23.28 -13.09
CA TYR A 209 1.79 23.54 -11.73
C TYR A 209 0.79 24.34 -10.89
N LYS A 210 0.25 25.43 -11.46
CA LYS A 210 -0.75 26.24 -10.77
C LYS A 210 -2.03 25.45 -10.48
N GLU A 211 -2.57 24.77 -11.49
CA GLU A 211 -3.77 23.94 -11.37
C GLU A 211 -3.61 22.87 -10.27
N LEU A 212 -2.46 22.21 -10.24
CA LEU A 212 -2.17 21.17 -9.25
C LEU A 212 -2.07 21.73 -7.83
N SER A 213 -1.42 22.90 -7.68
CA SER A 213 -1.29 23.57 -6.38
C SER A 213 -2.61 24.11 -5.84
N GLU A 214 -3.59 24.39 -6.70
CA GLU A 214 -4.94 24.81 -6.32
C GLU A 214 -5.88 23.61 -6.04
N LEU A 215 -5.62 22.46 -6.69
CA LEU A 215 -6.44 21.27 -6.59
C LEU A 215 -6.11 20.43 -5.35
N LEU A 216 -4.82 20.29 -5.03
CA LEU A 216 -4.33 19.43 -3.95
C LEU A 216 -4.17 20.21 -2.63
N THR A 217 -4.48 19.56 -1.53
CA THR A 217 -4.04 20.03 -0.22
C THR A 217 -2.51 20.00 -0.12
N PRO A 218 -1.88 20.76 0.77
CA PRO A 218 -0.42 20.71 0.95
C PRO A 218 0.10 19.28 1.21
N GLN A 219 -0.64 18.47 1.93
CA GLN A 219 -0.28 17.08 2.23
C GLN A 219 -0.38 16.19 0.99
N GLU A 220 -1.50 16.25 0.25
CA GLU A 220 -1.66 15.52 -1.01
C GLU A 220 -0.58 15.92 -2.03
N TYR A 221 -0.26 17.22 -2.11
CA TYR A 221 0.78 17.73 -3.00
C TYR A 221 2.16 17.18 -2.63
N ALA A 222 2.51 17.17 -1.34
CA ALA A 222 3.78 16.62 -0.88
C ALA A 222 3.89 15.11 -1.16
N GLN A 223 2.83 14.34 -0.89
CA GLN A 223 2.77 12.91 -1.21
C GLN A 223 2.89 12.67 -2.71
N ALA A 224 2.08 13.31 -3.54
CA ALA A 224 2.13 13.19 -4.99
C ALA A 224 3.53 13.51 -5.55
N ARG A 225 4.19 14.56 -5.02
CA ARG A 225 5.55 14.91 -5.41
C ARG A 225 6.58 13.85 -5.01
N SER A 226 6.40 13.18 -3.87
CA SER A 226 7.34 12.14 -3.42
C SER A 226 7.30 10.89 -4.28
N THR A 227 6.18 10.62 -4.99
CA THR A 227 5.99 9.41 -5.80
C THR A 227 6.43 9.56 -7.26
N VAL A 228 6.94 10.72 -7.69
CA VAL A 228 7.33 10.97 -9.10
C VAL A 228 8.44 10.05 -9.62
N ASN A 229 9.19 9.39 -8.75
CA ASN A 229 10.27 8.48 -9.13
C ASN A 229 9.89 7.00 -8.99
N ASP A 230 8.79 6.68 -8.31
CA ASP A 230 8.50 5.32 -7.85
C ASP A 230 7.11 4.82 -8.28
N ALA A 231 6.18 5.71 -8.67
CA ALA A 231 4.82 5.34 -9.07
C ALA A 231 4.76 4.99 -10.56
N PHE A 232 5.05 3.74 -10.89
CA PHE A 232 4.97 3.19 -12.23
C PHE A 232 3.89 2.12 -12.32
N TYR A 233 2.77 2.46 -12.96
CA TYR A 233 1.65 1.54 -13.10
C TYR A 233 1.93 0.45 -14.15
N THR A 234 1.48 -0.77 -13.85
CA THR A 234 1.67 -1.92 -14.73
C THR A 234 0.65 -1.91 -15.86
N SER A 235 1.08 -2.21 -17.09
CA SER A 235 0.18 -2.29 -18.23
C SER A 235 -0.79 -3.46 -18.13
N PRO A 236 -2.01 -3.33 -18.69
CA PRO A 236 -2.97 -4.42 -18.76
C PRO A 236 -2.39 -5.72 -19.32
N THR A 237 -1.59 -5.62 -20.39
CA THR A 237 -0.93 -6.78 -21.03
C THR A 237 -0.07 -7.59 -20.06
N VAL A 238 0.71 -6.93 -19.21
CA VAL A 238 1.58 -7.61 -18.23
C VAL A 238 0.74 -8.23 -17.12
N ILE A 239 -0.30 -7.55 -16.67
CA ILE A 239 -1.21 -8.06 -15.64
C ILE A 239 -1.96 -9.30 -16.14
N ASP A 240 -2.47 -9.25 -17.39
CA ASP A 240 -3.17 -10.38 -18.02
C ASP A 240 -2.28 -11.61 -18.11
N GLY A 241 -0.99 -11.43 -18.50
CA GLY A 241 -0.02 -12.53 -18.52
C GLY A 241 0.23 -13.14 -17.15
N ILE A 242 0.23 -12.32 -16.08
CA ILE A 242 0.36 -12.82 -14.71
C ILE A 242 -0.86 -13.65 -14.31
N TYR A 243 -2.09 -13.18 -14.60
CA TYR A 243 -3.30 -13.95 -14.30
C TYR A 243 -3.43 -15.20 -15.16
N GLU A 244 -2.98 -15.17 -16.40
CA GLU A 244 -2.90 -16.36 -17.24
C GLU A 244 -1.97 -17.43 -16.61
N ALA A 245 -0.78 -17.02 -16.12
CA ALA A 245 0.12 -17.92 -15.39
C ALA A 245 -0.55 -18.50 -14.14
N LEU A 246 -1.18 -17.65 -13.32
CA LEU A 246 -1.87 -18.09 -12.11
C LEU A 246 -3.02 -19.07 -12.43
N GLY A 247 -3.78 -18.85 -13.50
CA GLY A 247 -4.78 -19.78 -13.99
C GLY A 247 -4.20 -21.13 -14.42
N ASN A 248 -3.05 -21.11 -15.13
CA ASN A 248 -2.33 -22.32 -15.51
C ASN A 248 -1.78 -23.10 -14.28
N PHE A 249 -1.53 -22.41 -13.16
CA PHE A 249 -1.15 -23.02 -11.89
C PHE A 249 -2.37 -23.53 -11.09
N GLY A 250 -3.58 -23.37 -11.62
CA GLY A 250 -4.82 -23.82 -11.00
C GLY A 250 -5.41 -22.84 -10.00
N PHE A 251 -5.04 -21.54 -10.02
CA PHE A 251 -5.68 -20.55 -9.17
C PHE A 251 -7.07 -20.19 -9.71
N GLU A 252 -8.10 -20.50 -8.95
CA GLU A 252 -9.52 -20.23 -9.29
C GLU A 252 -10.12 -19.16 -8.37
N GLY A 253 -9.40 -18.77 -7.32
CA GLY A 253 -9.84 -17.79 -6.32
C GLY A 253 -9.25 -18.07 -4.94
N GLY A 254 -9.42 -17.11 -4.02
CA GLY A 254 -8.88 -17.19 -2.66
C GLY A 254 -8.60 -15.80 -2.07
N ASN A 255 -7.75 -15.73 -1.06
CA ASN A 255 -7.30 -14.47 -0.51
C ASN A 255 -6.13 -13.92 -1.34
N VAL A 256 -6.32 -12.77 -1.95
CA VAL A 256 -5.32 -12.13 -2.82
C VAL A 256 -4.79 -10.86 -2.17
N LEU A 257 -3.48 -10.73 -2.08
CA LEU A 257 -2.78 -9.57 -1.54
C LEU A 257 -2.10 -8.77 -2.66
N GLU A 258 -2.35 -7.47 -2.74
CA GLU A 258 -1.59 -6.51 -3.53
C GLU A 258 -0.93 -5.49 -2.58
N PRO A 259 0.38 -5.61 -2.27
CA PRO A 259 1.01 -4.86 -1.18
C PRO A 259 1.43 -3.43 -1.53
N ALA A 260 1.40 -3.05 -2.81
CA ALA A 260 1.64 -1.70 -3.33
C ALA A 260 0.73 -1.47 -4.53
N MET A 261 -0.57 -1.31 -4.23
CA MET A 261 -1.62 -1.49 -5.23
C MET A 261 -1.84 -0.30 -6.16
N GLY A 262 -1.33 0.89 -5.83
CA GLY A 262 -1.73 2.10 -6.55
C GLY A 262 -3.24 2.28 -6.51
N ILE A 263 -3.87 2.37 -7.68
CA ILE A 263 -5.34 2.39 -7.79
C ILE A 263 -5.94 0.99 -7.95
N GLY A 264 -5.15 -0.10 -7.89
CA GLY A 264 -5.63 -1.48 -7.97
C GLY A 264 -5.81 -2.03 -9.38
N ASN A 265 -4.89 -1.74 -10.30
CA ASN A 265 -4.98 -2.25 -11.67
C ASN A 265 -4.99 -3.78 -11.71
N PHE A 266 -4.28 -4.46 -10.81
CA PHE A 266 -4.33 -5.92 -10.70
C PHE A 266 -5.73 -6.41 -10.31
N PHE A 267 -6.40 -5.74 -9.40
CA PHE A 267 -7.79 -6.11 -9.04
C PHE A 267 -8.74 -5.90 -10.21
N GLY A 268 -8.61 -4.77 -10.93
CA GLY A 268 -9.50 -4.44 -12.05
C GLY A 268 -9.29 -5.32 -13.29
N ARG A 269 -8.11 -5.93 -13.45
CA ARG A 269 -7.80 -6.84 -14.57
C ARG A 269 -7.92 -8.32 -14.18
N MET A 270 -8.22 -8.62 -12.92
CA MET A 270 -8.45 -10.01 -12.52
C MET A 270 -9.60 -10.62 -13.32
N PRO A 271 -9.44 -11.82 -13.90
CA PRO A 271 -10.53 -12.53 -14.56
C PRO A 271 -11.77 -12.60 -13.68
N GLU A 272 -12.94 -12.41 -14.27
CA GLU A 272 -14.22 -12.27 -13.54
C GLU A 272 -14.50 -13.46 -12.63
N ASP A 273 -14.27 -14.68 -13.11
CA ASP A 273 -14.45 -15.90 -12.31
C ASP A 273 -13.49 -15.96 -11.12
N MET A 274 -12.23 -15.55 -11.31
CA MET A 274 -11.25 -15.48 -10.21
C MET A 274 -11.64 -14.39 -9.20
N GLN A 275 -12.07 -13.22 -9.67
CA GLN A 275 -12.47 -12.10 -8.82
C GLN A 275 -13.70 -12.48 -7.97
N ALA A 276 -14.71 -13.10 -8.59
CA ALA A 276 -15.93 -13.55 -7.90
C ALA A 276 -15.65 -14.57 -6.79
N ASN A 277 -14.59 -15.36 -6.94
CA ASN A 277 -14.16 -16.38 -5.97
C ASN A 277 -13.05 -15.88 -5.02
N SER A 278 -12.69 -14.61 -5.06
CA SER A 278 -11.59 -14.06 -4.27
C SER A 278 -12.04 -13.04 -3.22
N GLN A 279 -11.27 -12.94 -2.15
CA GLN A 279 -11.27 -11.82 -1.24
C GLN A 279 -10.01 -10.99 -1.48
N LEU A 280 -10.21 -9.70 -1.81
CA LEU A 280 -9.14 -8.82 -2.23
C LEU A 280 -8.64 -7.98 -1.06
N TYR A 281 -7.32 -7.88 -0.90
CA TYR A 281 -6.66 -7.09 0.13
C TYR A 281 -5.57 -6.24 -0.50
N GLY A 282 -5.68 -4.92 -0.34
CA GLY A 282 -4.74 -3.97 -0.89
C GLY A 282 -4.06 -3.12 0.18
N VAL A 283 -2.81 -2.75 -0.07
CA VAL A 283 -2.10 -1.75 0.73
C VAL A 283 -1.54 -0.70 -0.21
N GLU A 284 -1.76 0.58 0.12
CA GLU A 284 -1.27 1.71 -0.66
C GLU A 284 -0.82 2.84 0.28
N ILE A 285 0.36 3.37 0.06
CA ILE A 285 0.93 4.44 0.89
C ILE A 285 0.44 5.82 0.46
N ASP A 286 0.21 6.01 -0.87
CA ASP A 286 -0.30 7.28 -1.39
C ASP A 286 -1.80 7.41 -1.15
N SER A 287 -2.19 8.47 -0.44
CA SER A 287 -3.58 8.66 -0.04
C SER A 287 -4.53 8.92 -1.21
N LEU A 288 -4.08 9.56 -2.29
CA LEU A 288 -4.92 9.77 -3.48
C LEU A 288 -5.20 8.45 -4.20
N SER A 289 -4.15 7.69 -4.48
CA SER A 289 -4.26 6.37 -5.11
C SER A 289 -5.11 5.41 -4.28
N GLY A 290 -4.88 5.35 -2.97
CA GLY A 290 -5.62 4.46 -2.08
C GLY A 290 -7.11 4.83 -1.97
N ARG A 291 -7.48 6.12 -1.90
CA ARG A 291 -8.89 6.56 -1.89
C ARG A 291 -9.58 6.28 -3.23
N ILE A 292 -8.87 6.48 -4.36
CA ILE A 292 -9.39 6.08 -5.68
C ILE A 292 -9.65 4.57 -5.70
N ALA A 293 -8.71 3.76 -5.22
CA ALA A 293 -8.86 2.32 -5.15
C ALA A 293 -10.07 1.90 -4.29
N GLN A 294 -10.30 2.53 -3.14
CA GLN A 294 -11.47 2.26 -2.29
C GLN A 294 -12.81 2.55 -2.98
N VAL A 295 -12.85 3.55 -3.88
CA VAL A 295 -14.03 3.84 -4.70
C VAL A 295 -14.20 2.82 -5.83
N LEU A 296 -13.09 2.40 -6.46
CA LEU A 296 -13.11 1.42 -7.54
C LEU A 296 -13.47 0.00 -7.06
N TYR A 297 -12.98 -0.38 -5.88
CA TYR A 297 -13.11 -1.74 -5.34
C TYR A 297 -13.73 -1.73 -3.94
N PRO A 298 -15.03 -1.42 -3.82
CA PRO A 298 -15.70 -1.27 -2.53
C PRO A 298 -15.80 -2.57 -1.72
N ASP A 299 -15.65 -3.74 -2.35
CA ASP A 299 -15.64 -5.05 -1.68
C ASP A 299 -14.24 -5.48 -1.22
N ALA A 300 -13.19 -4.76 -1.61
CA ALA A 300 -11.84 -5.05 -1.19
C ALA A 300 -11.51 -4.45 0.19
N ASP A 301 -10.64 -5.09 0.96
CA ASP A 301 -10.07 -4.53 2.20
C ASP A 301 -8.80 -3.75 1.85
N ILE A 302 -8.92 -2.43 1.71
CA ILE A 302 -7.84 -1.54 1.26
C ILE A 302 -7.37 -0.67 2.42
N ALA A 303 -6.10 -0.84 2.81
CA ALA A 303 -5.44 -0.07 3.85
C ALA A 303 -4.54 1.02 3.24
N ILE A 304 -4.83 2.30 3.57
CA ILE A 304 -4.00 3.43 3.13
C ILE A 304 -2.89 3.66 4.15
N GLN A 305 -1.78 2.98 3.94
CA GLN A 305 -0.59 3.00 4.83
C GLN A 305 0.62 2.38 4.13
N GLY A 306 1.81 2.54 4.70
CA GLY A 306 2.97 1.75 4.25
C GLY A 306 2.81 0.26 4.57
N PHE A 307 3.37 -0.60 3.73
CA PHE A 307 3.26 -2.05 3.90
C PHE A 307 3.91 -2.55 5.20
N GLU A 308 4.90 -1.84 5.74
CA GLU A 308 5.52 -2.09 7.05
C GLU A 308 4.55 -1.95 8.23
N LYS A 309 3.41 -1.30 8.02
CA LYS A 309 2.35 -1.14 9.04
C LYS A 309 1.24 -2.17 8.93
N ASN A 310 1.34 -3.09 7.97
CA ASN A 310 0.35 -4.14 7.81
C ASN A 310 0.22 -4.96 9.10
N ARG A 311 -1.01 -5.44 9.37
CA ARG A 311 -1.32 -6.32 10.50
C ARG A 311 -1.85 -7.67 10.03
N PHE A 312 -1.57 -8.02 8.79
CA PHE A 312 -1.94 -9.32 8.27
C PHE A 312 -1.16 -10.41 8.99
N GLN A 313 -1.85 -11.47 9.35
CA GLN A 313 -1.18 -12.63 9.91
C GLN A 313 -0.38 -13.37 8.83
N ASN A 314 0.71 -13.99 9.23
CA ASN A 314 1.48 -14.87 8.37
C ASN A 314 0.60 -16.07 7.94
N GLY A 315 0.75 -16.52 6.71
CA GLY A 315 -0.02 -17.63 6.19
C GLY A 315 -1.49 -17.31 5.90
N SER A 316 -1.83 -16.07 5.52
CA SER A 316 -3.22 -15.64 5.27
C SER A 316 -3.64 -15.68 3.82
N PHE A 317 -2.70 -15.59 2.88
CA PHE A 317 -3.00 -15.36 1.48
C PHE A 317 -2.66 -16.55 0.61
N ASP A 318 -3.50 -16.80 -0.38
CA ASP A 318 -3.30 -17.82 -1.40
C ASP A 318 -2.37 -17.31 -2.50
N VAL A 319 -2.52 -16.03 -2.84
CA VAL A 319 -1.75 -15.35 -3.87
C VAL A 319 -1.33 -13.95 -3.41
N ALA A 320 -0.10 -13.55 -3.74
CA ALA A 320 0.37 -12.17 -3.69
C ALA A 320 0.78 -11.73 -5.09
N VAL A 321 0.17 -10.64 -5.57
CA VAL A 321 0.45 -10.04 -6.89
C VAL A 321 0.83 -8.59 -6.73
N GLY A 322 1.54 -8.03 -7.70
CA GLY A 322 1.81 -6.60 -7.73
C GLY A 322 3.10 -6.23 -8.44
N ASN A 323 3.27 -4.92 -8.63
CA ASN A 323 4.52 -4.31 -9.06
C ASN A 323 5.14 -3.62 -7.85
N VAL A 324 6.20 -4.23 -7.30
CA VAL A 324 6.79 -3.74 -6.05
C VAL A 324 7.66 -2.50 -6.28
N PRO A 325 7.62 -1.51 -5.38
CA PRO A 325 8.40 -0.29 -5.52
C PRO A 325 9.90 -0.59 -5.42
N PHE A 326 10.70 0.22 -6.15
CA PHE A 326 12.16 0.15 -6.16
C PHE A 326 12.74 1.21 -5.23
N GLY A 327 13.98 1.02 -4.80
CA GLY A 327 14.69 2.03 -4.01
C GLY A 327 15.27 1.53 -2.71
N GLU A 328 15.71 2.50 -1.90
CA GLU A 328 16.24 2.23 -0.56
C GLU A 328 15.09 2.13 0.45
N LEU A 329 15.31 1.29 1.47
CA LEU A 329 14.38 1.20 2.58
C LEU A 329 14.45 2.47 3.44
N GLY A 330 13.32 3.16 3.61
CA GLY A 330 13.22 4.36 4.45
C GLY A 330 13.15 4.08 5.95
N PHE A 331 13.16 2.80 6.36
CA PHE A 331 13.10 2.35 7.75
C PHE A 331 14.07 1.17 7.96
N ARG A 332 14.30 0.80 9.23
CA ARG A 332 15.10 -0.39 9.55
C ARG A 332 14.19 -1.61 9.60
N ASP A 333 14.40 -2.54 8.69
CA ASP A 333 13.76 -3.86 8.75
C ASP A 333 14.46 -4.73 9.81
N THR A 334 13.75 -5.03 10.88
CA THR A 334 14.24 -5.86 11.99
C THR A 334 13.73 -7.30 11.93
N VAL A 335 12.88 -7.60 10.96
CA VAL A 335 12.24 -8.93 10.81
C VAL A 335 12.96 -9.76 9.76
N HIS A 336 13.25 -9.16 8.59
CA HIS A 336 13.86 -9.86 7.46
C HIS A 336 15.31 -9.43 7.20
N ASP A 337 15.79 -8.40 7.91
CA ASP A 337 17.15 -7.82 7.79
C ASP A 337 17.47 -7.35 6.34
N THR A 338 16.45 -6.83 5.66
CA THR A 338 16.60 -6.30 4.29
C THR A 338 17.04 -4.84 4.32
N THR A 339 17.70 -4.39 3.24
CA THR A 339 18.18 -3.00 3.08
C THR A 339 17.55 -2.29 1.90
N LYS A 340 16.95 -3.05 0.97
CA LYS A 340 16.27 -2.51 -0.21
C LYS A 340 14.76 -2.68 -0.10
N LEU A 341 14.04 -1.73 -0.66
CA LEU A 341 12.60 -1.69 -0.55
C LEU A 341 11.95 -2.92 -1.23
N HIS A 342 12.36 -3.26 -2.44
CA HIS A 342 11.84 -4.44 -3.14
C HIS A 342 12.17 -5.76 -2.40
N ASP A 343 13.37 -5.90 -1.81
CA ASP A 343 13.74 -7.10 -1.03
C ASP A 343 12.80 -7.27 0.18
N TYR A 344 12.47 -6.17 0.85
CA TYR A 344 11.49 -6.15 1.95
C TYR A 344 10.10 -6.62 1.47
N PHE A 345 9.61 -6.08 0.35
CA PHE A 345 8.30 -6.46 -0.18
C PHE A 345 8.22 -7.95 -0.50
N PHE A 346 9.27 -8.52 -1.09
CA PHE A 346 9.36 -9.96 -1.32
C PHE A 346 9.33 -10.76 -0.02
N ALA A 347 10.18 -10.41 0.95
CA ALA A 347 10.30 -11.12 2.22
C ALA A 347 9.02 -11.08 3.04
N GLU A 348 8.42 -9.88 3.16
CA GLU A 348 7.21 -9.67 3.94
C GLU A 348 6.00 -10.33 3.27
N ALA A 349 5.82 -10.18 1.95
CA ALA A 349 4.71 -10.82 1.24
C ALA A 349 4.82 -12.36 1.28
N LEU A 350 6.02 -12.95 1.15
CA LEU A 350 6.22 -14.39 1.36
C LEU A 350 5.79 -14.83 2.75
N SER A 351 6.06 -14.01 3.78
CA SER A 351 5.61 -14.35 5.13
C SER A 351 4.08 -14.39 5.25
N LYS A 352 3.38 -13.57 4.43
CA LYS A 352 1.90 -13.49 4.43
C LYS A 352 1.24 -14.61 3.63
N LEU A 353 1.94 -15.21 2.69
CA LEU A 353 1.41 -16.35 1.93
C LEU A 353 1.22 -17.58 2.82
N LYS A 354 0.22 -18.38 2.50
CA LYS A 354 0.06 -19.75 2.98
C LYS A 354 1.16 -20.63 2.40
N ASP A 355 1.41 -21.75 3.04
CA ASP A 355 2.26 -22.77 2.45
C ASP A 355 1.60 -23.30 1.16
N GLY A 356 2.37 -23.39 0.08
CA GLY A 356 1.86 -23.67 -1.26
C GLY A 356 1.23 -22.46 -1.97
N GLY A 357 1.11 -21.31 -1.32
CA GLY A 357 0.64 -20.04 -1.93
C GLY A 357 1.66 -19.47 -2.91
N ILE A 358 1.20 -18.72 -3.90
CA ILE A 358 2.00 -18.23 -5.02
C ILE A 358 2.18 -16.72 -4.94
N MET A 359 3.41 -16.26 -5.15
CA MET A 359 3.77 -14.88 -5.40
C MET A 359 4.05 -14.68 -6.89
N ALA A 360 3.48 -13.60 -7.46
CA ALA A 360 3.76 -13.16 -8.82
C ALA A 360 4.02 -11.66 -8.80
N PHE A 361 5.30 -11.28 -8.70
CA PHE A 361 5.70 -9.89 -8.60
C PHE A 361 6.47 -9.41 -9.80
N VAL A 362 6.14 -8.18 -10.24
CA VAL A 362 6.96 -7.40 -11.17
C VAL A 362 8.01 -6.64 -10.36
N THR A 363 9.25 -6.70 -10.81
CA THR A 363 10.40 -6.03 -10.17
C THR A 363 11.44 -5.63 -11.22
N SER A 364 12.45 -4.86 -10.82
CA SER A 364 13.58 -4.59 -11.71
C SER A 364 14.44 -5.84 -11.93
N ALA A 365 15.10 -5.93 -13.08
CA ALA A 365 16.07 -6.99 -13.37
C ALA A 365 17.17 -7.13 -12.29
N GLY A 366 17.41 -6.06 -11.53
CA GLY A 366 18.38 -6.06 -10.43
C GLY A 366 18.09 -7.07 -9.33
N THR A 367 16.84 -7.50 -9.13
CA THR A 367 16.52 -8.54 -8.13
C THR A 367 17.20 -9.85 -8.46
N LEU A 368 17.17 -10.27 -9.72
CA LEU A 368 17.83 -11.52 -10.16
C LEU A 368 19.30 -11.32 -10.57
N ASP A 369 19.68 -10.15 -11.12
CA ASP A 369 21.01 -9.95 -11.71
C ASP A 369 22.05 -9.31 -10.79
N LYS A 370 21.70 -8.81 -9.59
CA LYS A 370 22.74 -8.25 -8.72
C LYS A 370 23.72 -9.33 -8.26
N ARG A 371 25.02 -8.96 -8.17
CA ARG A 371 26.09 -9.88 -7.76
C ARG A 371 25.93 -10.41 -6.33
N ASP A 372 25.34 -9.58 -5.45
CA ASP A 372 25.01 -10.00 -4.09
C ASP A 372 23.83 -10.97 -4.13
N GLU A 373 24.06 -12.17 -3.67
CA GLU A 373 23.10 -13.29 -3.68
C GLU A 373 22.21 -13.33 -2.45
N THR A 374 22.48 -12.52 -1.43
CA THR A 374 21.81 -12.59 -0.11
C THR A 374 20.29 -12.63 -0.22
N THR A 375 19.70 -11.73 -1.04
CA THR A 375 18.26 -11.71 -1.25
C THR A 375 17.75 -12.99 -1.89
N ARG A 376 18.42 -13.49 -2.96
CA ARG A 376 18.00 -14.72 -3.64
C ARG A 376 18.14 -15.95 -2.75
N GLN A 377 19.17 -16.00 -1.91
CA GLN A 377 19.33 -17.05 -0.90
C GLN A 377 18.19 -17.00 0.13
N MET A 378 17.85 -15.81 0.62
CA MET A 378 16.71 -15.60 1.54
C MET A 378 15.38 -16.03 0.92
N LEU A 379 15.16 -15.74 -0.37
CA LEU A 379 13.96 -16.16 -1.09
C LEU A 379 13.94 -17.68 -1.28
N ALA A 380 15.06 -18.29 -1.66
CA ALA A 380 15.20 -19.74 -1.85
C ALA A 380 15.06 -20.53 -0.54
N ASP A 381 15.36 -19.89 0.60
CA ASP A 381 15.12 -20.47 1.93
C ASP A 381 13.64 -20.56 2.31
N LYS A 382 12.78 -19.82 1.60
CA LYS A 382 11.35 -19.67 1.94
C LYS A 382 10.39 -20.13 0.85
N ALA A 383 10.88 -20.28 -0.40
CA ALA A 383 10.02 -20.55 -1.54
C ALA A 383 10.74 -21.33 -2.64
N ASP A 384 10.00 -22.19 -3.31
CA ASP A 384 10.39 -22.81 -4.57
C ASP A 384 10.26 -21.78 -5.70
N PHE A 385 11.28 -21.68 -6.55
CA PHE A 385 11.27 -20.81 -7.71
C PHE A 385 10.55 -21.51 -8.87
N ILE A 386 9.41 -20.98 -9.28
CA ILE A 386 8.63 -21.50 -10.41
C ILE A 386 9.29 -21.08 -11.72
N GLY A 387 9.73 -19.83 -11.79
CA GLY A 387 10.37 -19.23 -12.94
C GLY A 387 10.28 -17.71 -12.95
N ALA A 388 10.85 -17.10 -13.98
CA ALA A 388 10.75 -15.67 -14.21
C ALA A 388 10.66 -15.37 -15.72
N ILE A 389 10.01 -14.25 -16.05
CA ILE A 389 9.92 -13.74 -17.42
C ILE A 389 10.59 -12.37 -17.44
N ARG A 390 11.61 -12.19 -18.27
CA ARG A 390 12.30 -10.92 -18.43
C ARG A 390 11.67 -10.10 -19.55
N LEU A 391 11.14 -8.95 -19.18
CA LEU A 391 10.46 -8.03 -20.07
C LEU A 391 11.45 -7.02 -20.67
N PRO A 392 11.23 -6.59 -21.93
CA PRO A 392 12.10 -5.61 -22.56
C PRO A 392 11.99 -4.23 -21.92
N GLY A 393 13.12 -3.54 -21.87
CA GLY A 393 13.24 -2.12 -21.58
C GLY A 393 13.53 -1.30 -22.84
N GLY A 394 14.01 -0.06 -22.66
CA GLY A 394 14.37 0.84 -23.75
C GLY A 394 13.18 1.40 -24.51
N LYS A 395 13.40 1.73 -25.79
CA LYS A 395 12.41 2.43 -26.63
C LYS A 395 11.11 1.64 -26.82
N ASN A 396 11.21 0.32 -26.96
CA ASN A 396 10.09 -0.60 -27.17
C ASN A 396 9.83 -1.43 -25.90
N GLY A 397 10.12 -0.85 -24.73
CA GLY A 397 10.01 -1.51 -23.43
C GLY A 397 8.58 -1.71 -22.97
N ALA A 398 8.35 -2.77 -22.19
CA ALA A 398 7.03 -3.15 -21.67
C ALA A 398 6.33 -2.08 -20.81
N PHE A 399 7.09 -1.13 -20.27
CA PHE A 399 6.60 -0.04 -19.43
C PHE A 399 6.80 1.35 -20.05
N LYS A 400 7.14 1.42 -21.37
CA LYS A 400 7.45 2.69 -22.02
C LYS A 400 6.22 3.55 -22.21
N ASP A 401 5.15 3.00 -22.76
CA ASP A 401 3.97 3.76 -23.15
C ASP A 401 3.09 4.14 -21.96
N ASN A 402 2.81 3.20 -21.08
CA ASN A 402 1.95 3.44 -19.93
C ASN A 402 2.69 4.11 -18.76
N ALA A 403 3.89 3.66 -18.39
CA ALA A 403 4.65 4.16 -17.26
C ALA A 403 5.82 5.09 -17.62
N GLY A 404 6.18 5.21 -18.91
CA GLY A 404 7.23 6.10 -19.40
C GLY A 404 8.64 5.75 -18.95
N THR A 405 8.87 4.54 -18.44
CA THR A 405 10.19 4.06 -18.03
C THR A 405 10.78 3.10 -19.07
N GLU A 406 12.11 3.11 -19.16
CA GLU A 406 12.88 2.26 -20.09
C GLU A 406 13.61 1.12 -19.33
N VAL A 407 13.25 0.86 -18.10
CA VAL A 407 13.89 -0.15 -17.25
C VAL A 407 13.51 -1.57 -17.71
N THR A 408 14.50 -2.45 -17.79
CA THR A 408 14.27 -3.90 -17.93
C THR A 408 13.71 -4.44 -16.61
N THR A 409 12.62 -5.16 -16.68
CA THR A 409 11.90 -5.71 -15.52
C THR A 409 11.74 -7.21 -15.62
N ASP A 410 11.54 -7.86 -14.48
CA ASP A 410 11.25 -9.29 -14.39
C ASP A 410 9.87 -9.49 -13.76
N ILE A 411 9.11 -10.45 -14.26
CA ILE A 411 7.99 -11.06 -13.54
C ILE A 411 8.56 -12.31 -12.88
N ILE A 412 8.52 -12.37 -11.55
CA ILE A 412 9.07 -13.49 -10.76
C ILE A 412 7.92 -14.26 -10.13
N PHE A 413 7.91 -15.56 -10.31
CA PHE A 413 6.94 -16.50 -9.74
C PHE A 413 7.61 -17.37 -8.70
N LEU A 414 7.11 -17.31 -7.46
CA LEU A 414 7.59 -18.11 -6.33
C LEU A 414 6.41 -18.85 -5.69
N LYS A 415 6.64 -20.10 -5.27
CA LYS A 415 5.68 -20.86 -4.47
C LYS A 415 6.23 -21.05 -3.06
N LYS A 416 5.54 -20.53 -2.05
CA LYS A 416 5.97 -20.70 -0.66
C LYS A 416 5.96 -22.18 -0.28
N HIS A 417 7.03 -22.65 0.32
CA HIS A 417 7.12 -24.01 0.84
C HIS A 417 7.12 -24.05 2.37
N GLU A 418 6.75 -25.20 2.93
CA GLU A 418 6.87 -25.46 4.37
C GLU A 418 8.32 -25.77 4.71
N GLY A 419 8.92 -24.90 5.54
CA GLY A 419 10.03 -25.24 6.44
C GLY A 419 11.25 -25.92 5.85
N LYS A 420 11.48 -25.87 4.54
CA LYS A 420 12.74 -26.32 3.94
C LYS A 420 13.77 -25.21 4.04
N SER A 421 14.77 -25.36 4.88
CA SER A 421 15.91 -24.46 4.91
C SER A 421 16.88 -24.76 3.78
N LEU A 422 17.51 -23.72 3.19
CA LEU A 422 18.64 -23.89 2.26
C LEU A 422 19.74 -24.79 2.85
N ALA A 423 19.93 -24.75 4.18
CA ALA A 423 20.87 -25.61 4.88
C ALA A 423 20.54 -27.11 4.79
N GLU A 424 19.29 -27.45 4.48
CA GLU A 424 18.80 -28.83 4.30
C GLU A 424 18.77 -29.27 2.83
N MET A 425 19.01 -28.33 1.90
CA MET A 425 19.14 -28.61 0.48
C MET A 425 20.54 -29.18 0.18
N SER A 426 20.62 -30.19 -0.67
CA SER A 426 21.91 -30.76 -1.08
C SER A 426 22.75 -29.76 -1.87
N ASP A 427 22.10 -28.90 -2.64
CA ASP A 427 22.72 -27.91 -3.51
C ASP A 427 21.90 -26.61 -3.51
N ILE A 428 22.56 -25.45 -3.60
CA ILE A 428 21.92 -24.16 -3.78
C ILE A 428 21.34 -24.09 -5.20
N PRO A 429 20.06 -23.70 -5.37
CA PRO A 429 19.43 -23.63 -6.69
C PRO A 429 20.15 -22.68 -7.66
N ASP A 430 20.26 -23.07 -8.92
CA ASP A 430 20.97 -22.30 -9.96
C ASP A 430 20.50 -20.84 -10.10
N TRP A 431 19.20 -20.57 -9.94
CA TRP A 431 18.66 -19.21 -10.05
C TRP A 431 19.15 -18.24 -8.94
N VAL A 432 19.79 -18.76 -7.90
CA VAL A 432 20.45 -17.92 -6.88
C VAL A 432 21.72 -17.28 -7.44
N HIS A 433 22.37 -17.92 -8.41
CA HIS A 433 23.66 -17.53 -8.96
C HIS A 433 23.55 -16.66 -10.22
N ILE A 434 24.63 -15.94 -10.50
CA ILE A 434 24.80 -15.21 -11.75
C ILE A 434 25.58 -16.11 -12.75
N GLY A 435 25.08 -16.15 -13.98
CA GLY A 435 25.69 -16.74 -15.15
C GLY A 435 26.08 -15.67 -16.18
N GLU A 436 26.28 -16.09 -17.42
CA GLU A 436 26.67 -15.24 -18.54
C GLU A 436 25.89 -15.62 -19.81
N THR A 437 25.55 -14.61 -20.61
CA THR A 437 25.03 -14.87 -21.97
C THR A 437 26.12 -15.44 -22.86
N ALA A 438 25.76 -15.93 -24.05
CA ALA A 438 26.73 -16.41 -25.07
C ALA A 438 27.78 -15.34 -25.44
N ASP A 439 27.43 -14.07 -25.29
CA ASP A 439 28.31 -12.92 -25.57
C ASP A 439 29.10 -12.47 -24.34
N GLY A 440 29.03 -13.20 -23.21
CA GLY A 440 29.74 -12.90 -21.96
C GLY A 440 29.16 -11.76 -21.14
N LEU A 441 27.89 -11.40 -21.35
CA LEU A 441 27.21 -10.42 -20.53
C LEU A 441 26.62 -11.09 -19.28
N PRO A 442 26.75 -10.47 -18.08
CA PRO A 442 26.21 -11.04 -16.85
C PRO A 442 24.67 -11.07 -16.89
N ILE A 443 24.12 -12.23 -16.55
CA ILE A 443 22.67 -12.44 -16.44
C ILE A 443 22.43 -13.49 -15.35
N ASN A 444 21.24 -13.53 -14.75
CA ASN A 444 20.91 -14.61 -13.82
C ASN A 444 21.03 -15.98 -14.48
N LYS A 445 21.57 -16.95 -13.75
CA LYS A 445 21.82 -18.31 -14.28
C LYS A 445 20.54 -19.00 -14.77
N TYR A 446 19.38 -18.65 -14.23
CA TYR A 446 18.10 -19.11 -14.75
C TYR A 446 17.89 -18.69 -16.21
N PHE A 447 18.13 -17.42 -16.55
CA PHE A 447 17.98 -16.93 -17.93
C PHE A 447 19.09 -17.41 -18.88
N GLU A 448 20.28 -17.73 -18.35
CA GLU A 448 21.31 -18.43 -19.14
C GLU A 448 20.80 -19.81 -19.59
N GLN A 449 20.10 -20.53 -18.70
CA GLN A 449 19.54 -21.86 -18.96
C GLN A 449 18.20 -21.80 -19.73
N HIS A 450 17.46 -20.72 -19.58
CA HIS A 450 16.13 -20.48 -20.18
C HIS A 450 16.12 -19.17 -20.98
N PRO A 451 16.90 -19.08 -22.08
CA PRO A 451 16.97 -17.84 -22.87
C PRO A 451 15.65 -17.48 -23.53
N ASP A 452 14.75 -18.42 -23.71
CA ASP A 452 13.40 -18.23 -24.22
C ASP A 452 12.47 -17.48 -23.22
N MET A 453 12.83 -17.39 -21.95
CA MET A 453 12.14 -16.56 -20.95
C MET A 453 12.58 -15.09 -20.98
N VAL A 454 13.51 -14.71 -21.86
CA VAL A 454 13.94 -13.33 -22.09
C VAL A 454 13.24 -12.80 -23.34
N LEU A 455 12.30 -11.85 -23.16
CA LEU A 455 11.49 -11.31 -24.26
C LEU A 455 12.21 -10.19 -25.01
N GLY A 456 13.28 -10.55 -25.70
CA GLY A 456 14.10 -9.64 -26.48
C GLY A 456 15.56 -10.03 -26.50
N THR A 457 16.42 -9.10 -26.90
CA THR A 457 17.87 -9.31 -26.99
C THR A 457 18.57 -8.65 -25.80
N VAL A 458 19.44 -9.40 -25.12
CA VAL A 458 20.29 -8.86 -24.05
C VAL A 458 21.42 -8.05 -24.68
N VAL A 459 21.56 -6.82 -24.26
CA VAL A 459 22.60 -5.89 -24.72
C VAL A 459 23.30 -5.25 -23.52
N GLU A 460 24.49 -4.68 -23.77
CA GLU A 460 25.18 -3.89 -22.75
C GLU A 460 24.33 -2.67 -22.38
N GLY A 461 23.98 -2.55 -21.10
CA GLY A 461 23.11 -1.50 -20.59
C GLY A 461 23.88 -0.28 -20.11
N ASN A 462 23.17 0.82 -19.90
CA ASN A 462 23.72 2.01 -19.29
C ASN A 462 23.91 1.79 -17.78
N LYS A 463 25.15 1.94 -17.28
CA LYS A 463 25.54 1.71 -15.87
C LYS A 463 24.79 2.56 -14.84
N LEU A 464 23.97 3.53 -15.28
CA LEU A 464 23.17 4.40 -14.40
C LEU A 464 22.07 3.67 -13.60
N TYR A 465 21.66 2.44 -14.01
CA TYR A 465 20.57 1.69 -13.38
C TYR A 465 21.00 0.33 -12.80
N GLY A 466 22.28 0.13 -12.54
CA GLY A 466 22.78 -0.95 -11.66
C GLY A 466 23.09 -2.29 -12.31
N SER A 467 22.34 -2.79 -13.27
CA SER A 467 22.73 -3.98 -14.05
C SER A 467 23.54 -3.54 -15.27
N GLY A 468 24.67 -4.18 -15.54
CA GLY A 468 25.46 -3.92 -16.74
C GLY A 468 24.76 -4.35 -18.04
N THR A 469 23.52 -4.82 -17.99
CA THR A 469 22.73 -5.39 -19.09
C THR A 469 21.33 -4.78 -19.16
N MET A 470 20.79 -4.74 -20.38
CA MET A 470 19.41 -4.34 -20.68
C MET A 470 18.84 -5.30 -21.72
N VAL A 471 17.54 -5.52 -21.72
CA VAL A 471 16.86 -6.26 -22.78
C VAL A 471 16.15 -5.27 -23.68
N VAL A 472 16.36 -5.39 -24.98
CA VAL A 472 15.70 -4.55 -25.99
C VAL A 472 14.85 -5.41 -26.92
N ALA A 473 13.66 -4.91 -27.25
CA ALA A 473 12.79 -5.51 -28.23
C ALA A 473 12.93 -4.81 -29.59
N GLU A 474 12.72 -5.56 -30.66
CA GLU A 474 12.70 -5.03 -32.02
C GLU A 474 11.46 -4.15 -32.28
N ASP A 475 11.53 -3.32 -33.31
CA ASP A 475 10.37 -2.51 -33.74
C ASP A 475 9.23 -3.45 -34.20
N GLY A 476 8.03 -3.27 -33.65
CA GLY A 476 6.87 -4.12 -33.93
C GLY A 476 6.79 -5.41 -33.09
N PHE A 477 7.58 -5.51 -32.02
CA PHE A 477 7.48 -6.62 -31.06
C PHE A 477 6.10 -6.67 -30.41
N ASP A 478 5.45 -7.84 -30.47
CA ASP A 478 4.15 -8.10 -29.85
C ASP A 478 4.34 -8.72 -28.46
N LEU A 479 4.32 -7.87 -27.43
CA LEU A 479 4.48 -8.28 -26.04
C LEU A 479 3.39 -9.26 -25.60
N LYS A 480 2.14 -9.07 -26.04
CA LYS A 480 1.00 -9.91 -25.64
C LYS A 480 1.19 -11.35 -26.13
N SER A 481 1.50 -11.52 -27.40
CA SER A 481 1.75 -12.85 -27.97
C SER A 481 2.99 -13.52 -27.37
N ALA A 482 4.05 -12.76 -27.13
CA ALA A 482 5.27 -13.28 -26.53
C ALA A 482 5.05 -13.72 -25.06
N LEU A 483 4.31 -12.96 -24.26
CA LEU A 483 3.94 -13.33 -22.90
C LEU A 483 3.10 -14.61 -22.87
N HIS A 484 2.07 -14.69 -23.71
CA HIS A 484 1.22 -15.88 -23.82
C HIS A 484 2.04 -17.15 -24.12
N GLU A 485 3.01 -17.07 -25.03
CA GLU A 485 3.86 -18.20 -25.36
C GLU A 485 4.71 -18.67 -24.17
N VAL A 486 5.37 -17.74 -23.46
CA VAL A 486 6.30 -18.12 -22.38
C VAL A 486 5.59 -18.49 -21.08
N VAL A 487 4.42 -17.89 -20.81
CA VAL A 487 3.57 -18.25 -19.68
C VAL A 487 3.16 -19.72 -19.74
N GLY A 488 2.86 -20.25 -20.95
CA GLY A 488 2.54 -21.66 -21.14
C GLY A 488 3.68 -22.64 -20.84
N LYS A 489 4.93 -22.16 -20.68
CA LYS A 489 6.10 -22.98 -20.33
C LYS A 489 6.33 -23.07 -18.81
N LEU A 490 5.69 -22.19 -18.02
CA LEU A 490 5.76 -22.23 -16.57
C LEU A 490 4.84 -23.33 -16.03
N SER A 491 5.29 -24.06 -15.00
CA SER A 491 4.52 -25.14 -14.40
C SER A 491 4.58 -25.08 -12.88
N ALA A 492 3.43 -24.98 -12.26
CA ALA A 492 3.25 -25.13 -10.83
C ALA A 492 1.82 -25.59 -10.55
N GLU A 493 1.56 -26.08 -9.34
CA GLU A 493 0.22 -26.34 -8.83
C GLU A 493 0.02 -25.57 -7.55
N ILE A 494 -1.06 -24.77 -7.48
CA ILE A 494 -1.49 -24.17 -6.23
C ILE A 494 -2.23 -25.21 -5.39
N SER A 495 -2.06 -25.15 -4.08
CA SER A 495 -2.77 -26.09 -3.20
C SER A 495 -4.27 -25.75 -3.15
N HIS A 496 -5.13 -26.68 -3.56
CA HIS A 496 -6.59 -26.49 -3.69
C HIS A 496 -7.37 -26.57 -2.37
N GLU A 497 -6.77 -26.47 -1.21
CA GLU A 497 -7.53 -26.54 0.05
C GLU A 497 -8.47 -25.35 0.31
N HIS A 498 -8.73 -24.48 -0.70
CA HIS A 498 -9.32 -23.17 -0.48
C HIS A 498 -10.43 -22.82 -1.47
N GLY A 499 -11.55 -23.48 -1.32
CA GLY A 499 -12.84 -23.01 -1.83
C GLY A 499 -13.46 -21.95 -0.91
N ARG A 500 -14.32 -21.09 -1.45
CA ARG A 500 -15.17 -20.15 -0.73
C ARG A 500 -16.23 -20.93 0.05
N ASP A 501 -15.85 -21.61 1.14
CA ASP A 501 -16.82 -22.22 2.04
C ASP A 501 -17.35 -21.16 3.02
N VAL A 502 -18.54 -20.66 2.73
CA VAL A 502 -19.33 -19.84 3.68
C VAL A 502 -19.68 -20.65 4.93
N TYR A 503 -19.54 -21.97 4.86
CA TYR A 503 -19.77 -22.91 5.95
C TYR A 503 -18.50 -23.74 6.20
N ALA A 504 -17.86 -23.51 7.32
CA ALA A 504 -16.77 -24.36 7.77
C ALA A 504 -17.32 -25.56 8.56
N LYS A 505 -16.71 -26.72 8.35
CA LYS A 505 -16.94 -27.87 9.23
C LYS A 505 -15.91 -27.84 10.36
N THR A 506 -16.40 -27.97 11.59
CA THR A 506 -15.51 -28.23 12.75
C THR A 506 -14.85 -29.60 12.60
N ALA A 507 -13.80 -29.87 13.38
CA ALA A 507 -13.15 -31.19 13.42
C ALA A 507 -14.14 -32.34 13.70
N ASP A 508 -15.26 -32.04 14.36
CA ASP A 508 -16.32 -32.98 14.69
C ASP A 508 -17.47 -32.99 13.65
N GLY A 509 -17.29 -32.33 12.49
CA GLY A 509 -18.25 -32.34 11.37
C GLY A 509 -19.46 -31.41 11.52
N VAL A 510 -19.51 -30.55 12.54
CA VAL A 510 -20.58 -29.57 12.73
C VAL A 510 -20.39 -28.40 11.75
N GLN A 511 -21.44 -28.05 11.02
CA GLN A 511 -21.43 -26.86 10.15
C GLN A 511 -21.58 -25.59 11.01
N VAL A 512 -20.66 -24.66 10.84
CA VAL A 512 -20.67 -23.36 11.52
C VAL A 512 -20.74 -22.28 10.47
N GLN A 513 -21.74 -21.41 10.58
CA GLN A 513 -21.87 -20.25 9.70
C GLN A 513 -20.86 -19.17 10.13
N ILE A 514 -20.01 -18.79 9.19
CA ILE A 514 -19.05 -17.69 9.40
C ILE A 514 -19.75 -16.39 8.97
N PRO A 515 -19.79 -15.34 9.82
CA PRO A 515 -20.32 -14.05 9.42
C PRO A 515 -19.57 -13.51 8.18
N SER A 516 -20.34 -13.11 7.16
CA SER A 516 -19.81 -12.67 5.85
C SER A 516 -18.88 -11.45 5.97
N ASN A 517 -19.17 -10.54 6.91
CA ASN A 517 -18.39 -9.33 7.20
C ASN A 517 -17.19 -9.55 8.13
N LEU A 518 -16.93 -10.79 8.54
CA LEU A 518 -15.88 -11.09 9.48
C LEU A 518 -14.55 -11.23 8.76
N ARG A 519 -13.57 -10.44 9.18
CA ARG A 519 -12.18 -10.51 8.68
C ARG A 519 -11.53 -11.84 9.04
N ASN A 520 -10.63 -12.32 8.19
CA ASN A 520 -9.79 -13.47 8.50
C ASN A 520 -9.04 -13.25 9.83
N TYR A 521 -8.82 -14.33 10.55
CA TYR A 521 -8.17 -14.34 11.88
C TYR A 521 -8.92 -13.57 12.97
N SER A 522 -10.20 -13.31 12.76
CA SER A 522 -11.06 -12.76 13.80
C SER A 522 -11.81 -13.87 14.55
N PHE A 523 -12.02 -13.65 15.82
CA PHE A 523 -12.86 -14.52 16.63
C PHE A 523 -14.34 -14.17 16.43
N PHE A 524 -15.21 -15.18 16.49
CA PHE A 524 -16.65 -15.01 16.42
C PHE A 524 -17.35 -16.06 17.30
N MET A 525 -18.63 -15.82 17.55
CA MET A 525 -19.46 -16.72 18.35
C MET A 525 -20.42 -17.49 17.45
N SER A 526 -20.58 -18.78 17.71
CA SER A 526 -21.68 -19.60 17.18
C SER A 526 -22.09 -20.59 18.28
N ASP A 527 -23.37 -20.65 18.59
CA ASP A 527 -23.94 -21.54 19.63
C ASP A 527 -23.19 -21.51 20.97
N ASP A 528 -22.87 -20.32 21.47
CA ASP A 528 -22.12 -20.08 22.71
C ASP A 528 -20.68 -20.63 22.72
N GLN A 529 -20.15 -20.99 21.54
CA GLN A 529 -18.76 -21.40 21.35
C GLN A 529 -17.97 -20.30 20.65
N VAL A 530 -16.70 -20.17 20.98
CA VAL A 530 -15.79 -19.24 20.34
C VAL A 530 -15.09 -19.95 19.19
N PHE A 531 -15.17 -19.36 18.02
CA PHE A 531 -14.48 -19.80 16.82
C PHE A 531 -13.49 -18.74 16.36
N PHE A 532 -12.52 -19.19 15.63
CA PHE A 532 -11.52 -18.35 15.00
C PHE A 532 -11.58 -18.58 13.50
N LYS A 533 -11.87 -17.52 12.74
CA LYS A 533 -11.90 -17.61 11.27
C LYS A 533 -10.47 -17.71 10.76
N LYS A 534 -10.13 -18.82 10.13
CA LYS A 534 -8.86 -19.03 9.45
C LYS A 534 -9.15 -19.50 8.02
N ASN A 535 -8.81 -18.66 7.03
CA ASN A 535 -8.96 -19.01 5.62
C ASN A 535 -10.35 -19.56 5.27
N ASN A 536 -11.43 -18.86 5.61
CA ASN A 536 -12.81 -19.31 5.46
C ASN A 536 -13.18 -20.60 6.24
N ALA A 537 -12.27 -21.15 7.04
CA ALA A 537 -12.54 -22.22 7.98
C ALA A 537 -12.85 -21.65 9.37
N ALA A 538 -13.81 -22.25 10.07
CA ALA A 538 -14.05 -21.97 11.48
C ALA A 538 -13.25 -22.96 12.33
N CYS A 539 -12.20 -22.49 12.99
CA CYS A 539 -11.46 -23.27 13.96
C CYS A 539 -12.04 -23.04 15.35
N GLU A 540 -12.49 -24.09 16.03
CA GLU A 540 -12.97 -23.98 17.39
C GLU A 540 -11.82 -23.53 18.31
N PHE A 541 -12.03 -22.44 19.05
CA PHE A 541 -11.10 -22.01 20.09
C PHE A 541 -11.57 -22.53 21.43
N ARG A 542 -10.87 -23.55 21.94
CA ARG A 542 -11.29 -24.26 23.15
C ARG A 542 -10.88 -23.48 24.38
N PHE A 543 -11.88 -23.03 25.10
CA PHE A 543 -11.75 -22.60 26.50
C PHE A 543 -12.42 -23.62 27.41
N ASP A 544 -11.95 -23.72 28.65
CA ASP A 544 -12.74 -24.38 29.69
C ASP A 544 -14.02 -23.56 29.91
N ARG A 545 -15.16 -24.12 29.48
CA ARG A 545 -16.46 -23.43 29.50
C ARG A 545 -16.78 -22.91 30.90
N GLY A 546 -17.26 -21.67 30.97
CA GLY A 546 -17.66 -21.04 32.21
C GLY A 546 -16.53 -20.38 33.00
N THR A 547 -15.28 -20.50 32.55
CA THR A 547 -14.15 -19.80 33.19
C THR A 547 -14.25 -18.27 33.01
N ALA A 548 -13.61 -17.53 33.92
CA ALA A 548 -13.53 -16.07 33.81
C ALA A 548 -12.90 -15.63 32.48
N GLN A 549 -11.98 -16.43 31.94
CA GLN A 549 -11.33 -16.18 30.65
C GLN A 549 -12.30 -16.33 29.48
N HIS A 550 -13.09 -17.40 29.45
CA HIS A 550 -14.14 -17.61 28.43
C HIS A 550 -15.16 -16.45 28.44
N LYS A 551 -15.64 -16.05 29.63
CA LYS A 551 -16.60 -14.94 29.75
C LYS A 551 -16.02 -13.61 29.27
N ARG A 552 -14.74 -13.31 29.55
CA ARG A 552 -14.07 -12.09 29.05
C ARG A 552 -13.94 -12.10 27.53
N PHE A 553 -13.54 -13.24 26.95
CA PHE A 553 -13.38 -13.36 25.52
C PHE A 553 -14.70 -13.16 24.78
N LYS A 554 -15.77 -13.78 25.29
CA LYS A 554 -17.14 -13.57 24.77
C LYS A 554 -17.53 -12.10 24.82
N ALA A 555 -17.33 -11.44 25.97
CA ALA A 555 -17.65 -10.03 26.14
C ALA A 555 -16.85 -9.12 25.17
N PHE A 556 -15.58 -9.45 24.86
CA PHE A 556 -14.80 -8.70 23.88
C PHE A 556 -15.32 -8.86 22.44
N ILE A 557 -15.75 -10.07 22.07
CA ILE A 557 -16.36 -10.31 20.75
C ILE A 557 -17.67 -9.53 20.62
N GLU A 558 -18.54 -9.62 21.63
CA GLU A 558 -19.82 -8.90 21.68
C GLU A 558 -19.61 -7.38 21.63
N LEU A 559 -18.64 -6.84 22.39
CA LEU A 559 -18.33 -5.42 22.40
C LEU A 559 -17.83 -4.95 21.03
N ARG A 560 -16.95 -5.73 20.37
CA ARG A 560 -16.48 -5.41 19.01
C ARG A 560 -17.63 -5.34 18.02
N ASP A 561 -18.53 -6.33 18.07
CA ASP A 561 -19.61 -6.44 17.10
C ASP A 561 -20.63 -5.32 17.31
N LEU A 562 -21.00 -5.02 18.55
CA LEU A 562 -21.83 -3.85 18.90
C LEU A 562 -21.19 -2.52 18.51
N THR A 563 -19.86 -2.40 18.66
CA THR A 563 -19.13 -1.18 18.24
C THR A 563 -19.19 -1.01 16.73
N ARG A 564 -19.08 -2.09 15.95
CA ARG A 564 -19.25 -2.04 14.50
C ARG A 564 -20.66 -1.62 14.10
N GLU A 565 -21.67 -2.25 14.68
CA GLU A 565 -23.06 -1.87 14.44
C GLU A 565 -23.32 -0.39 14.75
N LEU A 566 -22.73 0.10 15.83
CA LEU A 566 -22.85 1.51 16.20
C LEU A 566 -22.16 2.43 15.17
N ILE A 567 -20.95 2.08 14.71
CA ILE A 567 -20.22 2.85 13.69
C ILE A 567 -21.03 2.85 12.38
N GLU A 568 -21.49 1.68 11.93
CA GLU A 568 -22.35 1.57 10.74
C GLU A 568 -23.63 2.40 10.86
N ALA A 569 -24.26 2.40 12.03
CA ALA A 569 -25.43 3.25 12.30
C ALA A 569 -25.12 4.75 12.33
N MET A 570 -23.91 5.14 12.75
CA MET A 570 -23.47 6.55 12.75
C MET A 570 -23.06 7.04 11.37
N GLU A 571 -22.59 6.15 10.50
CA GLU A 571 -22.25 6.48 9.10
C GLU A 571 -23.49 6.63 8.22
N LEU A 572 -24.65 6.11 8.67
CA LEU A 572 -25.94 6.20 7.97
C LEU A 572 -26.78 7.46 8.35
N ASN A 573 -26.33 8.27 9.31
CA ASN A 573 -26.94 9.54 9.72
C ASN A 573 -26.07 10.74 9.34
#